data_f1e5336da32d77a7ad574d9910926df0
#
_entry.id   f1e5336da32d77a7ad574d9910926df0
#
_cell.length_a   1.000
_cell.length_b   1.000
_cell.length_c   1.000
_cell.angle_alpha   90.00
_cell.angle_beta   90.00
_cell.angle_gamma   90.00
#
_symmetry.space_group_name_H-M   'P 1'
#
loop_
_entity.id
_entity.type
_entity.pdbx_description
1 polymer ?
#
loop_
_entity_poly.entity_id
_entity_poly.type
_entity_poly.pdbx_seq_one_letter_code
_entity_poly.pdbx_strand_id
1 'polypeptide(L)'
;MAQGEAPEIFGLDWSPSGPLKFVQPLHSDAARQEFLMFIAQRHESRIALVCDIWDHVIESEPKQFEGPSWNKFSSRLTESLERAVIAQIEEKMENEKDMEVIPRRNLSYYIQRRASHFIVDVKLMLRRLAHYMSVTIEQRLEWQRLMTRTRYLDEALKEIYSEGIETPDGSKF
;
A
#
# COMPACT_ATOMS: atom_id res chain seq x y z
N MET A 1 -27.09 -27.42 -3.38
CA MET A 1 -26.28 -26.42 -4.10
C MET A 1 -24.87 -26.61 -3.62
N ALA A 2 -24.00 -27.18 -4.45
CA ALA A 2 -22.59 -27.38 -4.12
C ALA A 2 -21.90 -26.01 -4.13
N GLN A 3 -21.34 -25.59 -3.00
CA GLN A 3 -20.40 -24.50 -2.94
C GLN A 3 -19.17 -24.95 -3.72
N GLY A 4 -18.97 -24.40 -4.91
CA GLY A 4 -17.79 -24.68 -5.71
C GLY A 4 -16.58 -24.16 -4.95
N GLU A 5 -15.68 -25.05 -4.55
CA GLU A 5 -14.36 -24.71 -4.08
C GLU A 5 -13.66 -23.89 -5.17
N ALA A 6 -13.20 -22.70 -4.80
CA ALA A 6 -12.40 -21.90 -5.72
C ALA A 6 -11.16 -22.71 -6.12
N PRO A 7 -10.77 -22.74 -7.41
CA PRO A 7 -9.64 -23.53 -7.85
C PRO A 7 -8.38 -23.08 -7.09
N GLU A 8 -7.64 -24.03 -6.52
CA GLU A 8 -6.30 -23.83 -5.97
C GLU A 8 -5.35 -23.41 -7.10
N ILE A 9 -5.41 -22.14 -7.47
CA ILE A 9 -4.44 -21.56 -8.40
C ILE A 9 -3.19 -21.28 -7.57
N PHE A 10 -2.16 -22.10 -7.74
CA PHE A 10 -0.82 -21.97 -7.14
C PHE A 10 -0.66 -22.35 -5.67
N GLY A 11 -1.54 -23.11 -5.04
CA GLY A 11 -1.42 -23.48 -3.62
C GLY A 11 -1.43 -22.27 -2.67
N LEU A 12 -1.94 -21.13 -3.15
CA LEU A 12 -2.13 -19.92 -2.37
C LEU A 12 -3.54 -19.93 -1.79
N ASP A 13 -3.61 -19.87 -0.48
CA ASP A 13 -4.88 -19.62 0.21
C ASP A 13 -5.31 -18.17 -0.07
N TRP A 14 -6.17 -17.97 -1.07
CA TRP A 14 -6.75 -16.69 -1.44
C TRP A 14 -7.89 -16.24 -0.53
N SER A 15 -8.01 -16.85 0.64
CA SER A 15 -8.97 -16.40 1.64
C SER A 15 -8.69 -14.94 2.00
N PRO A 16 -9.56 -13.98 1.62
CA PRO A 16 -9.30 -12.55 1.84
C PRO A 16 -9.33 -12.15 3.32
N SER A 17 -9.67 -13.07 4.21
CA SER A 17 -9.83 -12.89 5.65
C SER A 17 -8.84 -13.65 6.51
N GLY A 18 -7.92 -14.43 5.92
CA GLY A 18 -6.90 -15.16 6.66
C GLY A 18 -5.75 -14.26 7.12
N PRO A 19 -5.11 -14.55 8.28
CA PRO A 19 -3.89 -13.85 8.68
C PRO A 19 -2.78 -14.12 7.66
N LEU A 20 -2.04 -13.07 7.26
CA LEU A 20 -0.89 -13.21 6.39
C LEU A 20 0.14 -14.17 7.00
N LYS A 21 0.52 -15.22 6.28
CA LYS A 21 1.61 -16.11 6.67
C LYS A 21 2.92 -15.49 6.21
N PHE A 22 3.77 -15.11 7.14
CA PHE A 22 5.07 -14.54 6.83
C PHE A 22 6.05 -15.68 6.54
N VAL A 23 6.62 -15.68 5.34
CA VAL A 23 7.52 -16.73 4.85
C VAL A 23 8.98 -16.29 4.80
N GLN A 24 9.21 -14.98 4.96
CA GLN A 24 10.56 -14.41 5.01
C GLN A 24 10.60 -13.20 5.95
N PRO A 25 11.71 -12.98 6.66
CA PRO A 25 11.90 -11.80 7.48
C PRO A 25 12.13 -10.57 6.61
N LEU A 26 11.76 -9.39 7.13
CA LEU A 26 12.08 -8.10 6.53
C LEU A 26 13.07 -7.36 7.43
N HIS A 27 14.21 -6.99 6.87
CA HIS A 27 15.21 -6.19 7.59
C HIS A 27 14.66 -4.78 7.87
N SER A 28 14.85 -4.28 9.10
CA SER A 28 14.31 -3.00 9.53
C SER A 28 14.76 -1.82 8.67
N ASP A 29 16.03 -1.81 8.23
CA ASP A 29 16.56 -0.74 7.38
C ASP A 29 15.94 -0.75 5.98
N ALA A 30 15.70 -1.95 5.41
CA ALA A 30 15.03 -2.08 4.13
C ALA A 30 13.56 -1.62 4.23
N ALA A 31 12.87 -1.98 5.32
CA ALA A 31 11.52 -1.51 5.59
C ALA A 31 11.47 0.01 5.72
N ARG A 32 12.42 0.60 6.46
CA ARG A 32 12.55 2.04 6.63
C ARG A 32 12.76 2.75 5.30
N GLN A 33 13.70 2.29 4.51
CA GLN A 33 14.02 2.89 3.21
C GLN A 33 12.80 2.89 2.29
N GLU A 34 12.14 1.76 2.11
CA GLU A 34 10.95 1.63 1.26
C GLU A 34 9.80 2.53 1.76
N PHE A 35 9.59 2.56 3.07
CA PHE A 35 8.55 3.38 3.68
C PHE A 35 8.83 4.87 3.49
N LEU A 36 10.05 5.33 3.77
CA LEU A 36 10.42 6.74 3.62
C LEU A 36 10.42 7.20 2.15
N MET A 37 10.84 6.35 1.21
CA MET A 37 10.72 6.65 -0.22
C MET A 37 9.27 6.87 -0.63
N PHE A 38 8.37 6.03 -0.16
CA PHE A 38 6.93 6.18 -0.43
C PHE A 38 6.37 7.48 0.15
N ILE A 39 6.72 7.81 1.39
CA ILE A 39 6.30 9.05 2.04
C ILE A 39 6.88 10.28 1.32
N ALA A 40 8.14 10.24 0.91
CA ALA A 40 8.79 11.33 0.18
C ALA A 40 8.06 11.67 -1.13
N GLN A 41 7.60 10.66 -1.84
CA GLN A 41 6.90 10.85 -3.12
C GLN A 41 5.49 11.44 -2.96
N ARG A 42 4.82 11.22 -1.85
CA ARG A 42 3.40 11.59 -1.67
C ARG A 42 3.15 12.65 -0.62
N HIS A 43 4.00 12.70 0.39
CA HIS A 43 3.82 13.52 1.60
C HIS A 43 5.15 14.15 2.04
N GLU A 44 5.87 14.78 1.11
CA GLU A 44 7.20 15.36 1.33
C GLU A 44 7.28 16.22 2.61
N SER A 45 6.28 17.06 2.85
CA SER A 45 6.23 17.92 4.02
C SER A 45 6.15 17.18 5.37
N ARG A 46 5.95 15.87 5.37
CA ARG A 46 5.84 15.04 6.58
C ARG A 46 7.03 14.10 6.80
N ILE A 47 8.05 14.15 5.95
CA ILE A 47 9.21 13.26 6.04
C ILE A 47 9.89 13.38 7.40
N ALA A 48 10.18 14.58 7.86
CA ALA A 48 10.85 14.80 9.13
C ALA A 48 10.08 14.17 10.30
N LEU A 49 8.77 14.44 10.39
CA LEU A 49 7.89 13.85 11.39
C LEU A 49 7.92 12.32 11.35
N VAL A 50 7.87 11.75 10.14
CA VAL A 50 7.88 10.29 9.96
C VAL A 50 9.21 9.69 10.36
N CYS A 51 10.34 10.33 10.01
CA CYS A 51 11.67 9.89 10.43
C CYS A 51 11.79 9.85 11.96
N ASP A 52 11.42 10.94 12.63
CA ASP A 52 11.53 11.06 14.08
C ASP A 52 10.68 9.98 14.79
N ILE A 53 9.45 9.78 14.33
CA ILE A 53 8.55 8.78 14.93
C ILE A 53 9.03 7.36 14.61
N TRP A 54 9.48 7.10 13.37
CA TRP A 54 10.05 5.79 13.03
C TRP A 54 11.22 5.43 13.91
N ASP A 55 12.20 6.35 14.02
CA ASP A 55 13.43 6.14 14.78
C ASP A 55 13.12 5.90 16.26
N HIS A 56 12.17 6.65 16.83
CA HIS A 56 11.71 6.42 18.20
C HIS A 56 11.02 5.06 18.40
N VAL A 57 10.16 4.66 17.47
CA VAL A 57 9.40 3.38 17.60
C VAL A 57 10.30 2.17 17.38
N ILE A 58 11.32 2.28 16.48
CA ILE A 58 12.20 1.16 16.13
C ILE A 58 13.23 0.83 17.22
N GLU A 59 13.57 1.76 18.11
CA GLU A 59 14.57 1.57 19.17
C GLU A 59 14.32 0.31 20.03
N SER A 60 13.05 -0.03 20.23
CA SER A 60 12.62 -1.18 21.03
C SER A 60 12.30 -2.44 20.23
N GLU A 61 12.52 -2.42 18.91
CA GLU A 61 12.11 -3.50 18.03
C GLU A 61 13.32 -4.26 17.45
N PRO A 62 13.15 -5.51 16.98
CA PRO A 62 14.24 -6.30 16.43
C PRO A 62 14.74 -5.73 15.10
N LYS A 63 16.02 -6.00 14.76
CA LYS A 63 16.61 -5.63 13.47
C LYS A 63 15.96 -6.33 12.26
N GLN A 64 15.31 -7.47 12.51
CA GLN A 64 14.55 -8.20 11.51
C GLN A 64 13.14 -8.42 12.02
N PHE A 65 12.17 -8.09 11.19
CA PHE A 65 10.76 -8.31 11.49
C PHE A 65 10.31 -9.68 11.03
N GLU A 66 9.63 -10.35 11.93
CA GLU A 66 8.79 -11.51 11.67
C GLU A 66 7.33 -11.10 11.84
N GLY A 67 6.38 -12.00 11.50
CA GLY A 67 4.96 -11.66 11.54
C GLY A 67 4.47 -10.96 12.81
N PRO A 68 4.66 -11.55 14.00
CA PRO A 68 4.17 -10.93 15.24
C PRO A 68 4.85 -9.60 15.58
N SER A 69 6.18 -9.50 15.38
CA SER A 69 6.94 -8.29 15.64
C SER A 69 6.57 -7.17 14.66
N TRP A 70 6.35 -7.51 13.39
CA TRP A 70 5.86 -6.56 12.39
C TRP A 70 4.50 -6.00 12.74
N ASN A 71 3.55 -6.84 13.12
CA ASN A 71 2.20 -6.40 13.48
C ASN A 71 2.23 -5.44 14.67
N LYS A 72 3.03 -5.75 15.69
CA LYS A 72 3.23 -4.88 16.86
C LYS A 72 3.86 -3.55 16.45
N PHE A 73 4.94 -3.58 15.69
CA PHE A 73 5.63 -2.39 15.19
C PHE A 73 4.70 -1.51 14.35
N SER A 74 4.02 -2.08 13.35
CA SER A 74 3.13 -1.35 12.44
C SER A 74 1.97 -0.68 13.16
N SER A 75 1.39 -1.34 14.18
CA SER A 75 0.34 -0.74 15.01
C SER A 75 0.89 0.45 15.81
N ARG A 76 2.01 0.28 16.51
CA ARG A 76 2.65 1.34 17.30
C ARG A 76 3.05 2.55 16.43
N LEU A 77 3.64 2.28 15.27
CA LEU A 77 4.01 3.33 14.32
C LEU A 77 2.77 4.10 13.86
N THR A 78 1.72 3.39 13.47
CA THR A 78 0.47 4.01 13.03
C THR A 78 -0.16 4.87 14.12
N GLU A 79 -0.29 4.34 15.34
CA GLU A 79 -0.85 5.07 16.49
C GLU A 79 -0.03 6.32 16.86
N SER A 80 1.30 6.23 16.77
CA SER A 80 2.18 7.36 17.04
C SER A 80 2.06 8.45 15.98
N LEU A 81 1.97 8.07 14.71
CA LEU A 81 1.73 8.99 13.60
C LEU A 81 0.34 9.62 13.67
N GLU A 82 -0.70 8.86 13.99
CA GLU A 82 -2.06 9.38 14.18
C GLU A 82 -2.09 10.45 15.27
N ARG A 83 -1.52 10.16 16.44
CA ARG A 83 -1.44 11.12 17.55
C ARG A 83 -0.69 12.41 17.18
N ALA A 84 0.46 12.28 16.53
CA ALA A 84 1.25 13.43 16.11
C ALA A 84 0.54 14.28 15.05
N VAL A 85 -0.16 13.65 14.13
CA VAL A 85 -0.95 14.34 13.09
C VAL A 85 -2.15 15.06 13.71
N ILE A 86 -2.85 14.44 14.66
CA ILE A 86 -3.97 15.07 15.38
C ILE A 86 -3.48 16.30 16.13
N ALA A 87 -2.38 16.21 16.89
CA ALA A 87 -1.79 17.34 17.58
C ALA A 87 -1.44 18.52 16.65
N GLN A 88 -0.86 18.23 15.48
CA GLN A 88 -0.58 19.26 14.46
C GLN A 88 -1.86 19.88 13.87
N ILE A 89 -2.93 19.12 13.74
CA ILE A 89 -4.22 19.65 13.28
C ILE A 89 -4.81 20.59 14.32
N GLU A 90 -4.82 20.18 15.59
CA GLU A 90 -5.37 20.97 16.69
C GLU A 90 -4.64 22.30 16.81
N GLU A 91 -3.30 22.31 16.80
CA GLU A 91 -2.49 23.51 16.81
C GLU A 91 -2.81 24.46 15.65
N LYS A 92 -2.94 23.95 14.44
CA LYS A 92 -3.28 24.76 13.26
C LYS A 92 -4.71 25.27 13.31
N MET A 93 -5.65 24.47 13.77
CA MET A 93 -7.05 24.86 13.85
C MET A 93 -7.29 25.94 14.91
N GLU A 94 -6.50 25.99 15.99
CA GLU A 94 -6.58 27.07 16.99
C GLU A 94 -6.22 28.43 16.39
N ASN A 95 -5.28 28.44 15.45
CA ASN A 95 -4.76 29.66 14.84
C ASN A 95 -5.56 30.16 13.62
N GLU A 96 -6.33 29.29 12.95
CA GLU A 96 -6.91 29.57 11.62
C GLU A 96 -8.41 29.17 11.51
N LYS A 97 -9.19 29.31 12.59
CA LYS A 97 -10.52 28.74 12.74
C LYS A 97 -11.56 29.08 11.66
N ASP A 98 -11.44 30.22 11.00
CA ASP A 98 -12.55 30.77 10.17
C ASP A 98 -12.17 31.12 8.72
N MET A 99 -11.02 30.65 8.23
CA MET A 99 -10.61 30.96 6.86
C MET A 99 -11.38 30.06 5.85
N GLU A 100 -12.31 30.67 5.10
CA GLU A 100 -12.98 30.01 3.98
C GLU A 100 -12.07 30.01 2.75
N VAL A 101 -11.67 28.84 2.28
CA VAL A 101 -10.76 28.68 1.11
C VAL A 101 -11.55 28.56 -0.18
N ILE A 102 -12.71 27.92 -0.12
CA ILE A 102 -13.67 27.78 -1.22
C ILE A 102 -15.08 27.88 -0.64
N PRO A 103 -16.08 28.42 -1.38
CA PRO A 103 -17.46 28.49 -0.91
C PRO A 103 -17.92 27.19 -0.26
N ARG A 104 -18.38 27.26 1.00
CA ARG A 104 -18.83 26.15 1.84
C ARG A 104 -17.77 25.17 2.30
N ARG A 105 -16.45 25.48 2.16
CA ARG A 105 -15.35 24.64 2.66
C ARG A 105 -14.29 25.51 3.30
N ASN A 106 -14.15 25.36 4.62
CA ASN A 106 -13.14 26.04 5.41
C ASN A 106 -11.78 25.30 5.37
N LEU A 107 -10.73 25.96 5.80
CA LEU A 107 -9.38 25.42 5.82
C LEU A 107 -9.29 24.15 6.67
N SER A 108 -10.03 24.05 7.77
CA SER A 108 -10.08 22.88 8.64
C SER A 108 -10.48 21.60 7.90
N TYR A 109 -11.43 21.68 6.96
CA TYR A 109 -11.82 20.55 6.13
C TYR A 109 -10.64 20.02 5.29
N TYR A 110 -9.86 20.91 4.68
CA TYR A 110 -8.71 20.50 3.87
C TYR A 110 -7.57 19.91 4.69
N ILE A 111 -7.31 20.50 5.87
CA ILE A 111 -6.29 19.99 6.80
C ILE A 111 -6.66 18.58 7.25
N GLN A 112 -7.90 18.37 7.70
CA GLN A 112 -8.39 17.05 8.13
C GLN A 112 -8.35 16.03 6.98
N ARG A 113 -8.77 16.43 5.78
CA ARG A 113 -8.76 15.55 4.62
C ARG A 113 -7.32 15.12 4.25
N ARG A 114 -6.37 16.05 4.23
CA ARG A 114 -4.95 15.73 3.96
C ARG A 114 -4.36 14.82 5.03
N ALA A 115 -4.71 15.04 6.29
CA ALA A 115 -4.28 14.19 7.38
C ALA A 115 -4.86 12.77 7.25
N SER A 116 -6.14 12.65 6.94
CA SER A 116 -6.78 11.35 6.72
C SER A 116 -6.15 10.59 5.56
N HIS A 117 -5.88 11.26 4.43
CA HIS A 117 -5.19 10.63 3.29
C HIS A 117 -3.79 10.16 3.67
N PHE A 118 -3.04 10.96 4.42
CA PHE A 118 -1.71 10.56 4.90
C PHE A 118 -1.77 9.28 5.75
N ILE A 119 -2.68 9.20 6.72
CA ILE A 119 -2.82 8.01 7.57
C ILE A 119 -3.26 6.78 6.78
N VAL A 120 -4.17 6.95 5.82
CA VAL A 120 -4.56 5.86 4.91
C VAL A 120 -3.37 5.36 4.10
N ASP A 121 -2.57 6.25 3.52
CA ASP A 121 -1.38 5.91 2.76
C ASP A 121 -0.33 5.20 3.63
N VAL A 122 -0.12 5.66 4.87
CA VAL A 122 0.73 4.97 5.86
C VAL A 122 0.27 3.53 6.07
N LYS A 123 -1.01 3.32 6.37
CA LYS A 123 -1.59 1.98 6.60
C LYS A 123 -1.44 1.08 5.36
N LEU A 124 -1.70 1.62 4.17
CA LEU A 124 -1.53 0.89 2.92
C LEU A 124 -0.08 0.48 2.67
N MET A 125 0.88 1.37 2.93
CA MET A 125 2.29 1.06 2.75
C MET A 125 2.79 0.02 3.74
N LEU A 126 2.42 0.12 5.02
CA LEU A 126 2.74 -0.89 6.03
C LEU A 126 2.15 -2.26 5.67
N ARG A 127 0.92 -2.30 5.15
CA ARG A 127 0.29 -3.52 4.63
C ARG A 127 1.04 -4.06 3.41
N ARG A 128 1.49 -3.21 2.50
CA ARG A 128 2.32 -3.61 1.37
C ARG A 128 3.62 -4.28 1.82
N LEU A 129 4.30 -3.72 2.81
CA LEU A 129 5.51 -4.32 3.40
C LEU A 129 5.20 -5.68 4.05
N ALA A 130 4.05 -5.83 4.73
CA ALA A 130 3.60 -7.13 5.24
C ALA A 130 3.40 -8.15 4.11
N HIS A 131 2.84 -7.75 2.97
CA HIS A 131 2.72 -8.63 1.80
C HIS A 131 4.07 -9.05 1.24
N TYR A 132 5.09 -8.18 1.25
CA TYR A 132 6.45 -8.58 0.86
C TYR A 132 7.00 -9.72 1.72
N MET A 133 6.71 -9.73 3.02
CA MET A 133 7.11 -10.81 3.92
C MET A 133 6.29 -12.10 3.72
N SER A 134 5.08 -12.00 3.19
CA SER A 134 4.18 -13.15 3.00
C SER A 134 4.38 -13.89 1.67
N VAL A 135 5.24 -13.39 0.78
CA VAL A 135 5.46 -13.93 -0.56
C VAL A 135 6.93 -14.25 -0.76
N THR A 136 7.25 -15.48 -1.19
CA THR A 136 8.64 -15.87 -1.48
C THR A 136 9.17 -15.16 -2.74
N ILE A 137 10.49 -15.18 -2.91
CA ILE A 137 11.15 -14.61 -4.11
C ILE A 137 10.68 -15.37 -5.36
N GLU A 138 10.55 -16.69 -5.27
CA GLU A 138 10.10 -17.56 -6.36
C GLU A 138 8.67 -17.21 -6.78
N GLN A 139 7.76 -17.05 -5.81
CA GLN A 139 6.38 -16.62 -6.06
C GLN A 139 6.33 -15.23 -6.72
N ARG A 140 7.16 -14.28 -6.26
CA ARG A 140 7.22 -12.94 -6.88
C ARG A 140 7.71 -13.00 -8.32
N LEU A 141 8.72 -13.79 -8.61
CA LEU A 141 9.24 -14.00 -9.96
C LEU A 141 8.18 -14.65 -10.87
N GLU A 142 7.45 -15.63 -10.36
CA GLU A 142 6.38 -16.28 -11.12
C GLU A 142 5.23 -15.31 -11.41
N TRP A 143 4.81 -14.50 -10.44
CA TRP A 143 3.81 -13.46 -10.66
C TRP A 143 4.28 -12.44 -11.71
N GLN A 144 5.56 -12.03 -11.64
CA GLN A 144 6.11 -11.11 -12.63
C GLN A 144 6.09 -11.72 -14.04
N ARG A 145 6.42 -13.01 -14.16
CA ARG A 145 6.33 -13.74 -15.44
C ARG A 145 4.88 -13.81 -15.96
N LEU A 146 3.94 -14.11 -15.08
CA LEU A 146 2.51 -14.14 -15.43
C LEU A 146 2.01 -12.77 -15.87
N MET A 147 2.32 -11.71 -15.13
CA MET A 147 1.97 -10.33 -15.50
C MET A 147 2.55 -9.94 -16.86
N THR A 148 3.81 -10.31 -17.10
CA THR A 148 4.47 -10.06 -18.40
C THR A 148 3.75 -10.80 -19.53
N ARG A 149 3.43 -12.08 -19.35
CA ARG A 149 2.66 -12.86 -20.33
C ARG A 149 1.28 -12.27 -20.60
N THR A 150 0.55 -11.85 -19.54
CA THR A 150 -0.75 -11.21 -19.69
C THR A 150 -0.63 -9.92 -20.50
N ARG A 151 0.40 -9.12 -20.25
CA ARG A 151 0.64 -7.89 -21.01
C ARG A 151 0.92 -8.15 -22.49
N TYR A 152 1.73 -9.16 -22.81
CA TYR A 152 1.98 -9.58 -24.20
C TYR A 152 0.70 -10.07 -24.88
N LEU A 153 -0.15 -10.82 -24.16
CA LEU A 153 -1.45 -11.26 -24.66
C LEU A 153 -2.36 -10.07 -24.95
N ASP A 154 -2.43 -9.10 -24.05
CA ASP A 154 -3.24 -7.88 -24.24
C ASP A 154 -2.74 -7.06 -25.44
N GLU A 155 -1.43 -6.95 -25.63
CA GLU A 155 -0.82 -6.27 -26.78
C GLU A 155 -1.14 -7.00 -28.09
N ALA A 156 -0.96 -8.33 -28.12
CA ALA A 156 -1.31 -9.15 -29.30
C ALA A 156 -2.80 -9.08 -29.65
N LEU A 157 -3.67 -9.11 -28.62
CA LEU A 157 -5.12 -8.96 -28.83
C LEU A 157 -5.46 -7.57 -29.40
N LYS A 158 -4.84 -6.50 -28.89
CA LYS A 158 -5.03 -5.14 -29.42
C LYS A 158 -4.59 -5.06 -30.88
N GLU A 159 -3.47 -5.68 -31.24
CA GLU A 159 -2.96 -5.72 -32.60
C GLU A 159 -3.96 -6.46 -33.52
N ILE A 160 -4.41 -7.63 -33.13
CA ILE A 160 -5.44 -8.40 -33.84
C ILE A 160 -6.73 -7.57 -34.02
N TYR A 161 -7.21 -6.92 -32.97
CA TYR A 161 -8.41 -6.08 -33.04
C TYR A 161 -8.20 -4.82 -33.87
N SER A 162 -7.00 -4.25 -33.89
CA SER A 162 -6.69 -3.05 -34.72
C SER A 162 -6.56 -3.38 -36.22
N GLU A 163 -5.99 -4.54 -36.54
CA GLU A 163 -5.81 -5.00 -37.90
C GLU A 163 -7.10 -5.62 -38.48
N GLY A 164 -8.03 -6.03 -37.62
CA GLY A 164 -9.23 -6.74 -37.93
C GLY A 164 -8.95 -8.23 -38.29
N ILE A 165 -9.71 -9.10 -37.68
CA ILE A 165 -9.67 -10.53 -38.05
C ILE A 165 -10.53 -10.71 -39.27
N GLU A 166 -9.92 -11.11 -40.40
CA GLU A 166 -10.68 -11.63 -41.53
C GLU A 166 -11.20 -13.03 -41.20
N THR A 167 -12.50 -13.15 -41.10
CA THR A 167 -13.14 -14.45 -40.97
C THR A 167 -13.13 -15.18 -42.30
N PRO A 168 -13.27 -16.54 -42.33
CA PRO A 168 -13.24 -17.31 -43.54
C PRO A 168 -14.30 -16.91 -44.61
N ASP A 169 -15.32 -16.16 -44.19
CA ASP A 169 -16.35 -15.58 -45.05
C ASP A 169 -16.02 -14.17 -45.55
N GLY A 170 -14.83 -13.63 -45.20
CA GLY A 170 -14.36 -12.30 -45.63
C GLY A 170 -14.92 -11.12 -44.84
N SER A 171 -15.65 -11.37 -43.77
CA SER A 171 -16.05 -10.28 -42.85
C SER A 171 -14.88 -9.92 -41.92
N LYS A 172 -14.77 -8.62 -41.59
CA LYS A 172 -13.81 -8.13 -40.58
C LYS A 172 -14.54 -7.84 -39.28
N PHE A 173 -13.99 -8.37 -38.21
CA PHE A 173 -14.39 -8.00 -36.84
C PHE A 173 -13.58 -6.81 -36.35
#